data_a3865b23e9a427e58332940c6be2f440
#
_entry.id   a3865b23e9a427e58332940c6be2f440
#
_cell.length_a   1.000
_cell.length_b   1.000
_cell.length_c   1.000
_cell.angle_alpha   90.00
_cell.angle_beta   90.00
_cell.angle_gamma   90.00
#
_symmetry.space_group_name_H-M   'P 1'
#
loop_
_entity.id
_entity.type
_entity.pdbx_description
1 polymer ?
#
loop_
_entity_poly.entity_id
_entity_poly.type
_entity_poly.pdbx_seq_one_letter_code
_entity_poly.pdbx_strand_id
1 'polypeptide(L)'
;LATDIQLARAASVAALATEGVHAMGRGRYVEAATYEGPEKVSGVVVGPDEVEVHVVVRWPLPRPIPEIAGSIIARVAPQAGGRKTMVMVDDLEVGADEDL
;
A
#
# COMPACT_ATOMS: atom_id res chain seq x y z
N LEU A 1 17.15 12.17 -8.11
CA LEU A 1 16.73 10.91 -7.52
C LEU A 1 15.77 11.15 -6.38
N ALA A 2 14.71 10.34 -6.30
CA ALA A 2 13.73 10.43 -5.21
C ALA A 2 14.34 9.91 -3.91
N THR A 3 14.01 10.58 -2.80
CA THR A 3 14.34 10.06 -1.47
C THR A 3 13.37 8.95 -1.09
N ASP A 4 13.70 8.20 -0.05
CA ASP A 4 12.83 7.11 0.41
C ASP A 4 11.44 7.63 0.81
N ILE A 5 11.36 8.79 1.46
CA ILE A 5 10.06 9.36 1.84
C ILE A 5 9.26 9.81 0.62
N GLN A 6 9.91 10.36 -0.39
CA GLN A 6 9.24 10.74 -1.64
C GLN A 6 8.71 9.51 -2.37
N LEU A 7 9.53 8.46 -2.43
CA LEU A 7 9.15 7.21 -3.05
C LEU A 7 7.99 6.57 -2.29
N ALA A 8 8.04 6.56 -0.96
CA ALA A 8 6.99 6.01 -0.13
C ALA A 8 5.66 6.76 -0.34
N ARG A 9 5.73 8.09 -0.45
CA ARG A 9 4.54 8.92 -0.67
C ARG A 9 3.93 8.63 -2.04
N ALA A 10 4.76 8.52 -3.08
CA ALA A 10 4.28 8.19 -4.42
C ALA A 10 3.65 6.81 -4.47
N ALA A 11 4.25 5.83 -3.79
CA ALA A 11 3.71 4.48 -3.71
C ALA A 11 2.37 4.45 -2.97
N SER A 12 2.25 5.21 -1.88
CA SER A 12 1.00 5.34 -1.13
C SER A 12 -0.12 5.92 -2.00
N VAL A 13 0.17 6.99 -2.74
CA VAL A 13 -0.81 7.60 -3.64
C VAL A 13 -1.26 6.59 -4.71
N ALA A 14 -0.30 5.87 -5.30
CA ALA A 14 -0.61 4.89 -6.33
C ALA A 14 -1.47 3.74 -5.79
N ALA A 15 -1.15 3.26 -4.59
CA ALA A 15 -1.91 2.18 -3.96
C ALA A 15 -3.34 2.63 -3.63
N LEU A 16 -3.49 3.82 -3.06
CA LEU A 16 -4.81 4.37 -2.72
C LEU A 16 -5.68 4.63 -3.95
N ALA A 17 -5.08 4.86 -5.11
CA ALA A 17 -5.80 5.05 -6.36
C ALA A 17 -6.27 3.73 -6.98
N THR A 18 -5.88 2.60 -6.42
CA THR A 18 -6.23 1.28 -6.96
C THR A 18 -7.62 0.87 -6.47
N GLU A 19 -8.46 0.41 -7.39
CA GLU A 19 -9.79 -0.06 -7.06
C GLU A 19 -9.73 -1.23 -6.07
N GLY A 20 -10.54 -1.16 -5.03
CA GLY A 20 -10.59 -2.17 -3.97
C GLY A 20 -9.77 -1.82 -2.74
N VAL A 21 -8.91 -0.80 -2.82
CA VAL A 21 -8.11 -0.35 -1.68
C VAL A 21 -8.92 0.67 -0.89
N HIS A 22 -9.15 0.36 0.39
CA HIS A 22 -9.88 1.23 1.30
C HIS A 22 -8.96 2.26 1.96
N ALA A 23 -7.78 1.79 2.39
CA ALA A 23 -6.82 2.62 3.11
C ALA A 23 -5.46 1.95 3.07
N MET A 24 -4.43 2.67 3.49
CA MET A 24 -3.12 2.07 3.73
C MET A 24 -3.18 1.29 5.05
N GLY A 25 -2.51 0.14 5.07
CA GLY A 25 -2.36 -0.66 6.28
C GLY A 25 -1.30 -0.06 7.20
N ARG A 26 -1.23 -0.56 8.44
CA ARG A 26 -0.25 -0.11 9.42
C ARG A 26 0.75 -1.19 9.79
N GLY A 27 0.66 -2.35 9.15
CA GLY A 27 1.38 -3.54 9.56
C GLY A 27 0.58 -4.32 10.60
N ARG A 28 0.84 -5.62 10.72
CA ARG A 28 0.08 -6.49 11.64
C ARG A 28 0.77 -6.65 12.98
N TYR A 29 2.08 -6.81 12.98
CA TYR A 29 2.87 -7.09 14.19
C TYR A 29 3.89 -6.01 14.45
N VAL A 30 4.39 -5.38 13.40
CA VAL A 30 5.35 -4.27 13.47
C VAL A 30 4.78 -3.16 12.59
N GLU A 31 4.92 -1.93 13.05
CA GLU A 31 4.43 -0.79 12.27
C GLU A 31 5.10 -0.74 10.91
N ALA A 32 4.28 -0.63 9.85
CA ALA A 32 4.75 -0.45 8.48
C ALA A 32 4.68 1.04 8.15
N ALA A 33 5.84 1.67 8.05
CA ALA A 33 5.92 3.10 7.75
C ALA A 33 7.32 3.47 7.28
N THR A 34 7.42 4.59 6.58
CA THR A 34 8.69 5.21 6.22
C THR A 34 8.76 6.56 6.92
N TYR A 35 9.88 6.84 7.55
CA TYR A 35 10.11 8.06 8.32
C TYR A 35 11.26 8.87 7.73
N GLU A 36 11.13 10.18 7.76
CA GLU A 36 12.23 11.09 7.44
C GLU A 36 12.02 12.38 8.20
N GLY A 37 12.85 12.60 9.24
CA GLY A 37 12.65 13.75 10.14
C GLY A 37 11.28 13.69 10.78
N PRO A 38 10.49 14.77 10.72
CA PRO A 38 9.13 14.77 11.27
C PRO A 38 8.11 14.13 10.36
N GLU A 39 8.50 13.77 9.13
CA GLU A 39 7.57 13.20 8.15
C GLU A 39 7.43 11.70 8.32
N LYS A 40 6.21 11.21 8.07
CA LYS A 40 5.89 9.79 8.14
C LYS A 40 4.92 9.45 7.02
N VAL A 41 5.19 8.35 6.31
CA VAL A 41 4.26 7.77 5.36
C VAL A 41 3.89 6.38 5.87
N SER A 42 2.65 6.21 6.31
CA SER A 42 2.15 4.93 6.83
C SER A 42 1.87 3.97 5.67
N GLY A 43 2.13 2.69 5.93
CA GLY A 43 1.78 1.61 5.02
C GLY A 43 2.82 1.29 3.96
N VAL A 44 3.90 2.07 3.86
CA VAL A 44 4.95 1.79 2.90
C VAL A 44 6.29 1.68 3.62
N VAL A 45 7.01 0.60 3.36
CA VAL A 45 8.36 0.39 3.89
C VAL A 45 9.31 0.30 2.70
N VAL A 46 10.26 1.22 2.62
CA VAL A 46 11.25 1.25 1.53
C VAL A 46 12.54 0.63 2.03
N GLY A 47 12.88 -0.51 1.46
CA GLY A 47 14.16 -1.17 1.71
C GLY A 47 15.11 -0.97 0.53
N PRO A 48 16.35 -1.48 0.64
CA PRO A 48 17.32 -1.33 -0.44
C PRO A 48 16.94 -2.08 -1.71
N ASP A 49 16.24 -3.22 -1.58
CA ASP A 49 15.91 -4.08 -2.72
C ASP A 49 14.42 -4.23 -2.96
N GLU A 50 13.59 -3.74 -2.05
CA GLU A 50 12.15 -3.93 -2.15
C GLU A 50 11.37 -2.80 -1.50
N VAL A 51 10.13 -2.65 -1.95
CA VAL A 51 9.15 -1.75 -1.37
C VAL A 51 7.99 -2.60 -0.92
N GLU A 52 7.65 -2.55 0.38
CA GLU A 52 6.48 -3.22 0.92
C GLU A 52 5.33 -2.22 0.98
N VAL A 53 4.20 -2.60 0.42
CA VAL A 53 2.99 -1.78 0.42
C VAL A 53 1.92 -2.52 1.21
N HIS A 54 1.51 -1.95 2.33
CA HIS A 54 0.48 -2.52 3.20
C HIS A 54 -0.84 -1.81 2.95
N VAL A 55 -1.88 -2.58 2.66
CA VAL A 55 -3.20 -2.03 2.33
C VAL A 55 -4.29 -2.73 3.13
N VAL A 56 -5.40 -2.01 3.29
CA VAL A 56 -6.67 -2.54 3.77
C VAL A 56 -7.60 -2.55 2.56
N VAL A 57 -8.18 -3.69 2.25
CA VAL A 57 -9.11 -3.81 1.13
C VAL A 57 -10.54 -3.63 1.60
N ARG A 58 -11.42 -3.25 0.67
CA ARG A 58 -12.84 -2.99 0.98
C ARG A 58 -13.71 -4.17 0.57
N TRP A 59 -14.59 -4.56 1.45
CA TRP A 59 -15.64 -5.52 1.13
C TRP A 59 -16.95 -4.77 0.79
N PRO A 60 -17.68 -5.13 -0.25
CA PRO A 60 -17.42 -6.24 -1.15
C PRO A 60 -16.24 -5.96 -2.07
N LEU A 61 -15.47 -7.01 -2.36
CA LEU A 61 -14.29 -6.89 -3.22
C LEU A 61 -14.73 -6.69 -4.68
N PRO A 62 -14.20 -5.67 -5.38
CA PRO A 62 -14.52 -5.48 -6.80
C PRO A 62 -13.92 -6.55 -7.68
N ARG A 63 -12.83 -7.17 -7.22
CA ARG A 63 -12.12 -8.25 -7.90
C ARG A 63 -11.44 -9.13 -6.86
N PRO A 64 -11.00 -10.35 -7.23
CA PRO A 64 -10.24 -11.19 -6.30
C PRO A 64 -9.00 -10.47 -5.77
N ILE A 65 -8.64 -10.75 -4.53
CA ILE A 65 -7.49 -10.11 -3.87
C ILE A 65 -6.21 -10.21 -4.71
N PRO A 66 -5.86 -11.35 -5.32
CA PRO A 66 -4.65 -11.41 -6.14
C PRO A 66 -4.65 -10.42 -7.32
N GLU A 67 -5.82 -10.13 -7.89
CA GLU A 67 -5.92 -9.16 -8.98
C GLU A 67 -5.76 -7.73 -8.46
N ILE A 68 -6.33 -7.44 -7.29
CA ILE A 68 -6.14 -6.14 -6.66
C ILE A 68 -4.65 -5.93 -6.36
N ALA A 69 -4.00 -6.94 -5.78
CA ALA A 69 -2.57 -6.89 -5.49
C ALA A 69 -1.74 -6.67 -6.76
N GLY A 70 -2.08 -7.38 -7.83
CA GLY A 70 -1.40 -7.20 -9.13
C GLY A 70 -1.55 -5.78 -9.68
N SER A 71 -2.73 -5.19 -9.52
CA SER A 71 -2.97 -3.80 -9.93
C SER A 71 -2.14 -2.82 -9.11
N ILE A 72 -2.02 -3.05 -7.80
CA ILE A 72 -1.19 -2.23 -6.93
C ILE A 72 0.27 -2.31 -7.40
N ILE A 73 0.77 -3.52 -7.62
CA ILE A 73 2.15 -3.73 -8.07
C ILE A 73 2.40 -2.97 -9.38
N ALA A 74 1.48 -3.08 -10.34
CA ALA A 74 1.63 -2.41 -11.63
C ALA A 74 1.68 -0.88 -11.48
N ARG A 75 0.92 -0.33 -10.55
CA ARG A 75 0.88 1.12 -10.32
C ARG A 75 2.07 1.62 -9.51
N VAL A 76 2.58 0.81 -8.59
CA VAL A 76 3.69 1.20 -7.72
C VAL A 76 5.04 0.99 -8.40
N ALA A 77 5.17 -0.02 -9.25
CA ALA A 77 6.44 -0.37 -9.87
C ALA A 77 7.16 0.82 -10.53
N PRO A 78 6.48 1.71 -11.28
CA PRO A 78 7.18 2.87 -11.87
C PRO A 78 7.78 3.81 -10.83
N GLN A 79 7.28 3.77 -9.59
CA GLN A 79 7.75 4.62 -8.50
C GLN A 79 8.80 3.92 -7.63
N ALA A 80 9.07 2.64 -7.88
CA ALA A 80 9.85 1.82 -6.96
C ALA A 80 11.37 1.96 -7.13
N GLY A 81 11.83 2.66 -8.15
CA GLY A 81 13.26 2.87 -8.38
C GLY A 81 14.01 1.56 -8.65
N GLY A 82 13.38 0.64 -9.38
CA GLY A 82 13.96 -0.67 -9.69
C GLY A 82 13.82 -1.72 -8.60
N ARG A 83 13.25 -1.36 -7.44
CA ARG A 83 13.04 -2.31 -6.34
C ARG A 83 11.84 -3.20 -6.63
N LYS A 84 11.86 -4.39 -6.05
CA LYS A 84 10.71 -5.30 -6.10
C LYS A 84 9.58 -4.75 -5.25
N THR A 85 8.36 -4.77 -5.77
CA THR A 85 7.18 -4.33 -5.04
C THR A 85 6.51 -5.55 -4.42
N MET A 86 6.24 -5.48 -3.12
CA MET A 86 5.52 -6.51 -2.37
C MET A 86 4.26 -5.89 -1.77
N VAL A 87 3.15 -6.60 -1.90
CA VAL A 87 1.86 -6.12 -1.37
C VAL A 87 1.43 -7.01 -0.22
N MET A 88 1.12 -6.38 0.91
CA MET A 88 0.58 -7.05 2.09
C MET A 88 -0.85 -6.56 2.30
N VAL A 89 -1.80 -7.48 2.32
CA VAL A 89 -3.18 -7.14 2.66
C VAL A 89 -3.32 -7.36 4.17
N ASP A 90 -3.34 -6.26 4.90
CA ASP A 90 -3.34 -6.31 6.37
C ASP A 90 -4.71 -6.55 6.95
N ASP A 91 -5.77 -6.09 6.27
CA ASP A 91 -7.12 -6.18 6.81
C ASP A 91 -8.16 -6.02 5.72
N LEU A 92 -9.40 -6.30 6.08
CA LEU A 92 -10.58 -6.18 5.22
C LEU A 92 -11.60 -5.29 5.92
N GLU A 93 -11.95 -4.18 5.29
CA GLU A 93 -12.94 -3.26 5.85
C GLU A 93 -14.31 -3.53 5.25
N VAL A 94 -15.30 -3.75 6.11
CA VAL A 94 -16.68 -3.96 5.70
C VAL A 94 -17.39 -2.62 5.67
N GLY A 95 -18.09 -2.32 4.58
CA GLY A 95 -18.81 -1.07 4.44
C GLY A 95 -19.97 -0.97 5.43
N ALA A 96 -20.25 0.27 5.87
CA ALA A 96 -21.31 0.50 6.87
C ALA A 96 -22.70 0.07 6.39
N ASP A 97 -22.95 0.15 5.10
CA ASP A 97 -24.22 -0.26 4.51
C ASP A 97 -24.41 -1.78 4.50
N GLU A 98 -23.37 -2.54 4.76
CA GLU A 98 -23.48 -3.99 4.91
C GLU A 98 -24.24 -4.39 6.18
N ASP A 99 -24.39 -3.47 7.11
CA ASP A 99 -25.03 -3.72 8.40
C ASP A 99 -26.55 -3.71 8.32
N LEU A 100 -27.10 -3.43 7.18
CA LEU A 100 -28.55 -3.28 7.01
C LEU A 100 -29.29 -4.60 6.89
#